data_8c1a9e394c07f7d582ea960c5375fbb9
#
_entry.id   8c1a9e394c07f7d582ea960c5375fbb9
#
_cell.length_a   1.000
_cell.length_b   1.000
_cell.length_c   1.000
_cell.angle_alpha   90.00
_cell.angle_beta   90.00
_cell.angle_gamma   90.00
#
_symmetry.space_group_name_H-M   'P 1'
#
loop_
_entity.id
_entity.type
_entity.pdbx_description
1 polymer ?
#
loop_
_entity_poly.entity_id
_entity_poly.type
_entity_poly.pdbx_seq_one_letter_code
_entity_poly.pdbx_strand_id
1 'polypeptide(L)'
;MKNVISLLLLSLIVVGCGQSREEKAALFAENEVKKILNDASSYEAVETRLDSAFTSIYTDYEACAAAYKISELRSKQEALQDEYDREKSSAAIWSNSWDAYSKEQHRQAKKEMEEIGNRLKKVNDEIEENKMIIKNRYKSLDENKFCGWAIYHRFRCANGLGIKSLADILLVTDENFETLQIRMLLDDNDPQGFEQIKQTIDGIIEK
;
A
#
# COMPACT_ATOMS: atom_id res chain seq x y z
N MET A 1 49.15 -8.30 62.19
CA MET A 1 48.10 -8.90 61.37
C MET A 1 47.33 -7.76 60.72
N LYS A 2 47.57 -7.56 59.43
CA LYS A 2 47.05 -6.44 58.68
C LYS A 2 45.80 -6.89 57.99
N ASN A 3 44.67 -6.31 58.37
CA ASN A 3 43.41 -6.54 57.69
C ASN A 3 43.40 -5.73 56.39
N VAL A 4 43.51 -6.43 55.29
CA VAL A 4 43.26 -5.88 53.96
C VAL A 4 41.77 -5.97 53.71
N ILE A 5 41.09 -4.87 53.95
CA ILE A 5 39.72 -4.72 53.50
C ILE A 5 39.77 -4.44 52.00
N SER A 6 39.54 -5.49 51.23
CA SER A 6 39.34 -5.39 49.79
C SER A 6 38.01 -4.69 49.54
N LEU A 7 38.08 -3.42 49.21
CA LEU A 7 36.92 -2.67 48.74
C LEU A 7 36.60 -3.11 47.33
N LEU A 8 35.71 -4.09 47.22
CA LEU A 8 35.11 -4.48 45.96
C LEU A 8 34.15 -3.35 45.56
N LEU A 9 34.68 -2.45 44.76
CA LEU A 9 33.87 -1.48 44.02
C LEU A 9 33.05 -2.27 43.03
N LEU A 10 31.87 -2.69 43.47
CA LEU A 10 30.82 -3.17 42.60
C LEU A 10 30.33 -1.96 41.82
N SER A 11 30.96 -1.70 40.68
CA SER A 11 30.40 -0.83 39.66
C SER A 11 29.09 -1.41 39.22
N LEU A 12 28.00 -0.99 39.85
CA LEU A 12 26.66 -1.09 39.34
C LEU A 12 26.63 -0.28 38.02
N ILE A 13 26.99 -0.95 36.95
CA ILE A 13 26.57 -0.53 35.62
C ILE A 13 25.05 -0.66 35.68
N VAL A 14 24.36 0.42 35.97
CA VAL A 14 22.95 0.59 35.70
C VAL A 14 22.88 0.58 34.18
N VAL A 15 22.82 -0.62 33.61
CA VAL A 15 22.35 -0.82 32.26
C VAL A 15 20.91 -0.34 32.34
N GLY A 16 20.70 0.88 31.87
CA GLY A 16 19.36 1.43 31.73
C GLY A 16 18.57 0.42 30.92
N CYS A 17 17.63 -0.23 31.57
CA CYS A 17 16.78 -1.30 31.02
C CYS A 17 15.71 -0.68 30.12
N GLY A 18 16.15 0.13 29.14
CA GLY A 18 15.32 0.61 28.06
C GLY A 18 15.68 -0.16 26.80
N GLN A 19 14.70 -0.77 26.16
CA GLN A 19 14.89 -1.37 24.85
C GLN A 19 15.54 -0.38 23.89
N SER A 20 16.52 -0.82 23.11
CA SER A 20 17.09 0.00 22.03
C SER A 20 16.02 0.32 20.98
N ARG A 21 16.29 1.31 20.14
CA ARG A 21 15.36 1.65 19.05
C ARG A 21 15.19 0.48 18.09
N GLU A 22 16.25 -0.23 17.80
CA GLU A 22 16.26 -1.42 16.95
C GLU A 22 15.43 -2.55 17.54
N GLU A 23 15.53 -2.77 18.86
CA GLU A 23 14.70 -3.76 19.56
C GLU A 23 13.21 -3.39 19.53
N LYS A 24 12.89 -2.11 19.73
CA LYS A 24 11.51 -1.62 19.61
C LYS A 24 10.99 -1.79 18.19
N ALA A 25 11.79 -1.46 17.18
CA ALA A 25 11.43 -1.61 15.79
C ALA A 25 11.17 -3.08 15.44
N ALA A 26 12.04 -4.00 15.89
CA ALA A 26 11.87 -5.42 15.66
C ALA A 26 10.58 -5.96 16.31
N LEU A 27 10.31 -5.55 17.55
CA LEU A 27 9.09 -5.95 18.26
C LEU A 27 7.83 -5.37 17.60
N PHE A 28 7.89 -4.12 17.18
CA PHE A 28 6.79 -3.48 16.45
C PHE A 28 6.52 -4.22 15.14
N ALA A 29 7.56 -4.50 14.35
CA ALA A 29 7.43 -5.23 13.09
C ALA A 29 6.85 -6.64 13.30
N GLU A 30 7.34 -7.39 14.28
CA GLU A 30 6.81 -8.71 14.66
C GLU A 30 5.31 -8.64 14.96
N ASN A 31 4.91 -7.68 15.80
CA ASN A 31 3.51 -7.51 16.19
C ASN A 31 2.62 -7.16 15.00
N GLU A 32 3.07 -6.27 14.12
CA GLU A 32 2.29 -5.85 12.95
C GLU A 32 2.20 -6.96 11.89
N VAL A 33 3.28 -7.72 11.69
CA VAL A 33 3.28 -8.86 10.77
C VAL A 33 2.35 -9.97 11.27
N LYS A 34 2.44 -10.32 12.55
CA LYS A 34 1.59 -11.37 13.13
C LYS A 34 0.08 -11.08 13.04
N LYS A 35 -0.32 -9.79 12.97
CA LYS A 35 -1.75 -9.42 12.77
C LYS A 35 -2.29 -9.78 11.40
N ILE A 36 -1.42 -9.91 10.39
CA ILE A 36 -1.83 -10.16 9.00
C ILE A 36 -1.55 -11.59 8.53
N LEU A 37 -0.83 -12.39 9.30
CA LEU A 37 -0.55 -13.77 8.96
C LEU A 37 -1.75 -14.68 9.25
N ASN A 38 -2.03 -15.60 8.35
CA ASN A 38 -3.02 -16.66 8.58
C ASN A 38 -2.60 -17.60 9.73
N ASP A 39 -1.31 -17.84 9.85
CA ASP A 39 -0.70 -18.62 10.94
C ASP A 39 0.47 -17.82 11.56
N ALA A 40 0.14 -17.07 12.60
CA ALA A 40 1.11 -16.26 13.34
C ALA A 40 2.18 -17.10 14.05
N SER A 41 1.92 -18.40 14.31
CA SER A 41 2.88 -19.30 14.96
C SER A 41 4.01 -19.72 14.03
N SER A 42 3.80 -19.60 12.71
CA SER A 42 4.81 -19.92 11.69
C SER A 42 5.83 -18.80 11.45
N TYR A 43 5.63 -17.63 12.07
CA TYR A 43 6.49 -16.47 11.90
C TYR A 43 7.87 -16.69 12.46
N GLU A 44 8.89 -16.34 11.65
CA GLU A 44 10.30 -16.31 12.02
C GLU A 44 10.93 -15.02 11.50
N ALA A 45 11.41 -14.17 12.40
CA ALA A 45 12.17 -12.98 12.02
C ALA A 45 13.50 -13.37 11.37
N VAL A 46 13.89 -12.69 10.29
CA VAL A 46 15.16 -12.91 9.59
C VAL A 46 16.05 -11.67 9.73
N GLU A 47 15.54 -10.50 9.41
CA GLU A 47 16.30 -9.25 9.47
C GLU A 47 15.36 -8.08 9.74
N THR A 48 15.83 -7.11 10.52
CA THR A 48 15.13 -5.84 10.70
C THR A 48 16.14 -4.71 10.51
N ARG A 49 15.83 -3.76 9.62
CA ARG A 49 16.60 -2.53 9.44
C ARG A 49 15.71 -1.34 9.77
N LEU A 50 16.29 -0.36 10.44
CA LEU A 50 15.62 0.84 10.91
C LEU A 50 16.26 2.07 10.27
N ASP A 51 15.43 2.88 9.62
CA ASP A 51 15.81 4.18 9.07
C ASP A 51 14.89 5.28 9.56
N SER A 52 15.34 6.53 9.52
CA SER A 52 14.50 7.69 9.80
C SER A 52 13.48 7.90 8.69
N ALA A 53 12.21 8.06 9.05
CA ALA A 53 11.18 8.47 8.13
C ALA A 53 10.95 9.97 8.20
N PHE A 54 10.85 10.59 7.03
CA PHE A 54 10.56 12.02 6.90
C PHE A 54 9.24 12.20 6.16
N THR A 55 8.52 13.25 6.50
CA THR A 55 7.29 13.60 5.81
C THR A 55 7.57 13.80 4.33
N SER A 56 6.88 13.04 3.53
CA SER A 56 6.93 13.07 2.08
C SER A 56 5.57 12.64 1.56
N ILE A 57 5.17 13.13 0.40
CA ILE A 57 3.94 12.67 -0.25
C ILE A 57 3.92 11.15 -0.44
N TYR A 58 5.11 10.52 -0.60
CA TYR A 58 5.26 9.08 -0.75
C TYR A 58 5.17 8.29 0.57
N THR A 59 5.20 8.96 1.70
CA THR A 59 5.00 8.40 3.05
C THR A 59 3.70 8.87 3.69
N ASP A 60 2.92 9.67 2.97
CA ASP A 60 1.59 10.11 3.41
C ASP A 60 0.56 9.02 3.15
N TYR A 61 -0.07 8.53 4.21
CA TYR A 61 -1.03 7.41 4.11
C TYR A 61 -2.20 7.72 3.17
N GLU A 62 -2.78 8.92 3.25
CA GLU A 62 -3.94 9.29 2.43
C GLU A 62 -3.57 9.41 0.96
N ALA A 63 -2.39 9.98 0.66
CA ALA A 63 -1.90 10.08 -0.71
C ALA A 63 -1.58 8.70 -1.30
N CYS A 64 -0.90 7.83 -0.55
CA CYS A 64 -0.59 6.47 -0.98
C CYS A 64 -1.85 5.62 -1.18
N ALA A 65 -2.82 5.71 -0.26
CA ALA A 65 -4.09 5.01 -0.38
C ALA A 65 -4.90 5.49 -1.59
N ALA A 66 -4.93 6.80 -1.84
CA ALA A 66 -5.57 7.38 -3.01
C ALA A 66 -4.88 6.95 -4.32
N ALA A 67 -3.54 6.91 -4.35
CA ALA A 67 -2.79 6.44 -5.52
C ALA A 67 -3.04 4.95 -5.82
N TYR A 68 -3.06 4.12 -4.78
CA TYR A 68 -3.42 2.70 -4.91
C TYR A 68 -4.84 2.55 -5.46
N LYS A 69 -5.80 3.32 -4.92
CA LYS A 69 -7.19 3.31 -5.40
C LYS A 69 -7.31 3.73 -6.86
N ILE A 70 -6.55 4.73 -7.30
CA ILE A 70 -6.48 5.12 -8.71
C ILE A 70 -5.99 3.98 -9.59
N SER A 71 -5.00 3.21 -9.14
CA SER A 71 -4.48 2.04 -9.87
C SER A 71 -5.58 0.98 -10.08
N GLU A 72 -6.32 0.63 -9.03
CA GLU A 72 -7.46 -0.28 -9.13
C GLU A 72 -8.56 0.24 -10.07
N LEU A 73 -8.88 1.54 -9.95
CA LEU A 73 -9.92 2.18 -10.77
C LEU A 73 -9.52 2.26 -12.24
N ARG A 74 -8.23 2.45 -12.56
CA ARG A 74 -7.74 2.43 -13.94
C ARG A 74 -7.90 1.06 -14.59
N SER A 75 -7.58 -0.03 -13.88
CA SER A 75 -7.83 -1.38 -14.40
C SER A 75 -9.32 -1.63 -14.67
N LYS A 76 -10.20 -1.15 -13.78
CA LYS A 76 -11.65 -1.21 -13.97
C LYS A 76 -12.13 -0.33 -15.12
N GLN A 77 -11.55 0.86 -15.29
CA GLN A 77 -11.83 1.78 -16.38
C GLN A 77 -11.51 1.14 -17.73
N GLU A 78 -10.33 0.51 -17.84
CA GLU A 78 -9.89 -0.19 -19.06
C GLU A 78 -10.84 -1.33 -19.42
N ALA A 79 -11.18 -2.18 -18.46
CA ALA A 79 -12.14 -3.27 -18.69
C ALA A 79 -13.53 -2.78 -19.14
N LEU A 80 -14.03 -1.67 -18.54
CA LEU A 80 -15.29 -1.06 -18.95
C LEU A 80 -15.21 -0.38 -20.32
N GLN A 81 -14.06 0.19 -20.67
CA GLN A 81 -13.83 0.78 -21.97
C GLN A 81 -13.86 -0.31 -23.07
N ASP A 82 -13.22 -1.43 -22.83
CA ASP A 82 -13.25 -2.58 -23.74
C ASP A 82 -14.67 -3.13 -23.91
N GLU A 83 -15.44 -3.20 -22.82
CA GLU A 83 -16.85 -3.62 -22.86
C GLU A 83 -17.69 -2.61 -23.68
N TYR A 84 -17.51 -1.31 -23.46
CA TYR A 84 -18.17 -0.25 -24.23
C TYR A 84 -17.87 -0.33 -25.73
N ASP A 85 -16.61 -0.56 -26.10
CA ASP A 85 -16.17 -0.61 -27.49
C ASP A 85 -16.70 -1.87 -28.20
N ARG A 86 -16.86 -2.99 -27.48
CA ARG A 86 -17.54 -4.19 -28.00
C ARG A 86 -19.01 -3.91 -28.29
N GLU A 87 -19.75 -3.29 -27.37
CA GLU A 87 -21.15 -2.96 -27.58
C GLU A 87 -21.36 -1.91 -28.66
N LYS A 88 -20.44 -0.93 -28.76
CA LYS A 88 -20.43 0.04 -29.85
C LYS A 88 -20.26 -0.63 -31.22
N SER A 89 -19.39 -1.62 -31.31
CA SER A 89 -19.19 -2.41 -32.51
C SER A 89 -20.42 -3.25 -32.84
N SER A 90 -21.05 -3.87 -31.84
CA SER A 90 -22.33 -4.58 -31.98
C SER A 90 -23.44 -3.68 -32.50
N ALA A 91 -23.61 -2.50 -31.89
CA ALA A 91 -24.59 -1.51 -32.35
C ALA A 91 -24.35 -1.08 -33.80
N ALA A 92 -23.09 -0.92 -34.22
CA ALA A 92 -22.75 -0.57 -35.60
C ALA A 92 -23.12 -1.68 -36.59
N ILE A 93 -22.86 -2.94 -36.26
CA ILE A 93 -23.21 -4.10 -37.08
C ILE A 93 -24.74 -4.16 -37.34
N TRP A 94 -25.52 -3.92 -36.29
CA TRP A 94 -26.99 -4.01 -36.38
C TRP A 94 -27.68 -2.71 -36.82
N SER A 95 -26.93 -1.64 -37.09
CA SER A 95 -27.50 -0.31 -37.35
C SER A 95 -28.35 -0.20 -38.61
N ASN A 96 -28.00 -0.93 -39.67
CA ASN A 96 -28.67 -0.88 -40.97
C ASN A 96 -29.68 -2.03 -41.21
N SER A 97 -30.13 -2.66 -40.17
CA SER A 97 -30.98 -3.81 -40.24
C SER A 97 -32.46 -3.44 -40.40
N TRP A 98 -33.17 -4.17 -41.27
CA TRP A 98 -34.57 -3.91 -41.59
C TRP A 98 -35.56 -4.86 -40.88
N ASP A 99 -35.08 -6.01 -40.41
CA ASP A 99 -35.90 -7.01 -39.72
C ASP A 99 -36.03 -6.74 -38.22
N ALA A 100 -37.04 -7.32 -37.58
CA ALA A 100 -37.37 -7.07 -36.19
C ALA A 100 -36.29 -7.55 -35.21
N TYR A 101 -35.64 -8.68 -35.53
CA TYR A 101 -34.58 -9.23 -34.69
C TYR A 101 -33.37 -8.29 -34.62
N SER A 102 -32.88 -7.86 -35.75
CA SER A 102 -31.72 -7.00 -35.84
C SER A 102 -31.98 -5.61 -35.24
N LYS A 103 -33.21 -5.08 -35.36
CA LYS A 103 -33.61 -3.84 -34.65
C LYS A 103 -33.57 -4.01 -33.15
N GLU A 104 -33.99 -5.15 -32.64
CA GLU A 104 -33.93 -5.45 -31.21
C GLU A 104 -32.49 -5.58 -30.73
N GLN A 105 -31.60 -6.25 -31.48
CA GLN A 105 -30.17 -6.33 -31.17
C GLN A 105 -29.52 -4.93 -31.11
N HIS A 106 -29.82 -4.09 -32.08
CA HIS A 106 -29.33 -2.70 -32.08
C HIS A 106 -29.81 -1.91 -30.84
N ARG A 107 -31.09 -2.06 -30.49
CA ARG A 107 -31.68 -1.39 -29.31
C ARG A 107 -31.02 -1.88 -28.02
N GLN A 108 -30.78 -3.18 -27.91
CA GLN A 108 -30.14 -3.76 -26.73
C GLN A 108 -28.70 -3.29 -26.59
N ALA A 109 -27.90 -3.34 -27.66
CA ALA A 109 -26.51 -2.86 -27.63
C ALA A 109 -26.43 -1.37 -27.24
N LYS A 110 -27.34 -0.53 -27.74
CA LYS A 110 -27.40 0.88 -27.31
C LYS A 110 -27.72 1.06 -25.83
N LYS A 111 -28.62 0.27 -25.29
CA LYS A 111 -28.96 0.28 -23.87
C LYS A 111 -27.76 -0.12 -23.02
N GLU A 112 -27.07 -1.18 -23.39
CA GLU A 112 -25.87 -1.66 -22.71
C GLU A 112 -24.75 -0.61 -22.78
N MET A 113 -24.54 0.04 -23.93
CA MET A 113 -23.60 1.17 -24.05
C MET A 113 -23.92 2.30 -23.09
N GLU A 114 -25.19 2.67 -22.92
CA GLU A 114 -25.60 3.72 -21.98
C GLU A 114 -25.31 3.31 -20.53
N GLU A 115 -25.63 2.07 -20.15
CA GLU A 115 -25.35 1.54 -18.81
C GLU A 115 -23.85 1.49 -18.51
N ILE A 116 -23.03 1.02 -19.47
CA ILE A 116 -21.57 0.99 -19.35
C ILE A 116 -21.02 2.42 -19.29
N GLY A 117 -21.51 3.32 -20.13
CA GLY A 117 -21.14 4.76 -20.12
C GLY A 117 -21.39 5.42 -18.75
N ASN A 118 -22.51 5.10 -18.10
CA ASN A 118 -22.81 5.58 -16.76
C ASN A 118 -21.84 4.99 -15.70
N ARG A 119 -21.42 3.71 -15.85
CA ARG A 119 -20.41 3.07 -14.99
C ARG A 119 -19.03 3.69 -15.20
N LEU A 120 -18.62 3.95 -16.45
CA LEU A 120 -17.39 4.65 -16.80
C LEU A 120 -17.34 6.05 -16.19
N LYS A 121 -18.43 6.79 -16.29
CA LYS A 121 -18.51 8.12 -15.68
C LYS A 121 -18.24 8.06 -14.17
N LYS A 122 -18.88 7.14 -13.45
CA LYS A 122 -18.66 6.97 -12.00
C LYS A 122 -17.21 6.65 -11.67
N VAL A 123 -16.59 5.74 -12.44
CA VAL A 123 -15.16 5.38 -12.24
C VAL A 123 -14.27 6.61 -12.49
N ASN A 124 -14.55 7.41 -13.51
CA ASN A 124 -13.80 8.62 -13.79
C ASN A 124 -13.96 9.67 -12.68
N ASP A 125 -15.16 9.86 -12.17
CA ASP A 125 -15.44 10.78 -11.07
C ASP A 125 -14.67 10.34 -9.80
N GLU A 126 -14.66 9.03 -9.47
CA GLU A 126 -13.89 8.47 -8.37
C GLU A 126 -12.36 8.65 -8.56
N ILE A 127 -11.86 8.52 -9.79
CA ILE A 127 -10.44 8.78 -10.10
C ILE A 127 -10.11 10.26 -9.83
N GLU A 128 -10.94 11.18 -10.28
CA GLU A 128 -10.70 12.62 -10.07
C GLU A 128 -10.78 13.00 -8.59
N GLU A 129 -11.69 12.42 -7.81
CA GLU A 129 -11.75 12.60 -6.36
C GLU A 129 -10.45 12.17 -5.69
N ASN A 130 -9.92 10.99 -6.03
CA ASN A 130 -8.66 10.50 -5.47
C ASN A 130 -7.45 11.35 -5.91
N LYS A 131 -7.43 11.86 -7.14
CA LYS A 131 -6.42 12.84 -7.59
C LYS A 131 -6.47 14.12 -6.76
N MET A 132 -7.66 14.59 -6.41
CA MET A 132 -7.81 15.77 -5.56
C MET A 132 -7.28 15.55 -4.15
N ILE A 133 -7.45 14.35 -3.59
CA ILE A 133 -6.86 13.98 -2.30
C ILE A 133 -5.34 14.14 -2.38
N ILE A 134 -4.68 13.53 -3.38
CA ILE A 134 -3.23 13.62 -3.56
C ILE A 134 -2.77 15.09 -3.69
N LYS A 135 -3.43 15.89 -4.53
CA LYS A 135 -3.08 17.31 -4.71
C LYS A 135 -3.23 18.12 -3.43
N ASN A 136 -4.28 17.89 -2.66
CA ASN A 136 -4.53 18.59 -1.41
C ASN A 136 -3.48 18.20 -0.36
N ARG A 137 -3.16 16.90 -0.25
CA ARG A 137 -2.11 16.41 0.66
C ARG A 137 -0.77 17.02 0.31
N TYR A 138 -0.37 16.97 -0.96
CA TYR A 138 0.89 17.57 -1.44
C TYR A 138 1.01 19.05 -1.07
N LYS A 139 -0.06 19.84 -1.24
CA LYS A 139 -0.07 21.27 -0.88
C LYS A 139 0.01 21.54 0.62
N SER A 140 -0.50 20.63 1.45
CA SER A 140 -0.57 20.80 2.90
C SER A 140 0.62 20.16 3.64
N LEU A 141 1.45 19.40 2.94
CA LEU A 141 2.54 18.66 3.55
C LEU A 141 3.71 19.59 3.85
N ASP A 142 4.23 19.49 5.08
CA ASP A 142 5.52 20.08 5.47
C ASP A 142 6.61 19.05 5.15
N GLU A 143 7.16 19.13 3.94
CA GLU A 143 8.12 18.14 3.46
C GLU A 143 9.42 18.14 4.28
N ASN A 144 10.05 16.96 4.37
CA ASN A 144 11.33 16.74 5.06
C ASN A 144 11.31 16.95 6.58
N LYS A 145 10.15 16.97 7.21
CA LYS A 145 10.05 16.92 8.67
C LYS A 145 10.15 15.46 9.13
N PHE A 146 10.98 15.21 10.14
CA PHE A 146 11.02 13.88 10.77
C PHE A 146 9.62 13.50 11.28
N CYS A 147 9.12 12.36 10.86
CA CYS A 147 7.78 11.90 11.22
C CYS A 147 7.77 10.52 11.92
N GLY A 148 8.93 9.90 12.09
CA GLY A 148 9.03 8.62 12.74
C GLY A 148 10.08 7.71 12.11
N TRP A 149 9.77 6.42 11.99
CA TRP A 149 10.74 5.41 11.60
C TRP A 149 10.20 4.55 10.45
N ALA A 150 11.07 4.29 9.48
CA ALA A 150 10.88 3.31 8.43
C ALA A 150 11.55 2.00 8.83
N ILE A 151 10.80 0.91 8.89
CA ILE A 151 11.25 -0.40 9.32
C ILE A 151 11.17 -1.34 8.11
N TYR A 152 12.31 -1.77 7.61
CA TYR A 152 12.41 -2.84 6.61
C TYR A 152 12.56 -4.15 7.34
N HIS A 153 11.58 -5.03 7.20
CA HIS A 153 11.54 -6.27 7.96
C HIS A 153 11.38 -7.46 7.03
N ARG A 154 12.34 -8.38 7.12
CA ARG A 154 12.36 -9.67 6.42
C ARG A 154 12.01 -10.78 7.37
N PHE A 155 11.09 -11.63 6.98
CA PHE A 155 10.60 -12.72 7.81
C PHE A 155 10.25 -13.96 6.98
N ARG A 156 10.10 -15.10 7.64
CA ARG A 156 9.52 -16.31 7.06
C ARG A 156 8.17 -16.58 7.69
N CYS A 157 7.23 -17.06 6.89
CA CYS A 157 5.94 -17.53 7.36
C CYS A 157 5.43 -18.67 6.49
N ALA A 158 4.56 -19.51 7.03
CA ALA A 158 3.86 -20.53 6.26
C ALA A 158 2.70 -19.91 5.48
N ASN A 159 2.58 -20.28 4.21
CA ASN A 159 1.39 -19.97 3.42
C ASN A 159 0.23 -20.91 3.79
N GLY A 160 -0.94 -20.72 3.17
CA GLY A 160 -2.12 -21.56 3.41
C GLY A 160 -1.95 -23.07 3.12
N LEU A 161 -0.84 -23.46 2.48
CA LEU A 161 -0.47 -24.84 2.22
C LEU A 161 0.60 -25.38 3.21
N GLY A 162 0.98 -24.58 4.21
CA GLY A 162 2.00 -24.92 5.18
C GLY A 162 3.44 -24.79 4.66
N ILE A 163 3.65 -24.25 3.47
CA ILE A 163 4.98 -24.03 2.89
C ILE A 163 5.54 -22.72 3.42
N LYS A 164 6.71 -22.77 4.06
CA LYS A 164 7.43 -21.58 4.51
C LYS A 164 8.03 -20.82 3.33
N SER A 165 7.69 -19.54 3.22
CA SER A 165 8.25 -18.60 2.25
C SER A 165 8.88 -17.41 2.94
N LEU A 166 9.84 -16.79 2.27
CA LEU A 166 10.44 -15.53 2.68
C LEU A 166 9.56 -14.38 2.21
N ALA A 167 9.38 -13.37 3.04
CA ALA A 167 8.66 -12.16 2.69
C ALA A 167 9.36 -10.93 3.26
N ASP A 168 9.23 -9.82 2.57
CA ASP A 168 9.74 -8.52 2.97
C ASP A 168 8.56 -7.54 3.17
N ILE A 169 8.66 -6.70 4.19
CA ILE A 169 7.66 -5.67 4.48
C ILE A 169 8.34 -4.36 4.86
N LEU A 170 7.79 -3.28 4.35
CA LEU A 170 8.09 -1.92 4.81
C LEU A 170 6.95 -1.46 5.74
N LEU A 171 7.32 -1.03 6.93
CA LEU A 171 6.42 -0.41 7.88
C LEU A 171 6.93 1.01 8.16
N VAL A 172 6.03 1.99 8.17
CA VAL A 172 6.34 3.33 8.67
C VAL A 172 5.51 3.56 9.93
N THR A 173 6.18 3.98 10.99
CA THR A 173 5.58 4.21 12.30
C THR A 173 5.94 5.61 12.81
N ASP A 174 5.23 6.08 13.83
CA ASP A 174 5.58 7.30 14.54
C ASP A 174 6.92 7.18 15.30
N GLU A 175 7.36 8.26 15.91
CA GLU A 175 8.64 8.33 16.64
C GLU A 175 8.70 7.40 17.87
N ASN A 176 7.54 7.00 18.42
CA ASN A 176 7.43 6.17 19.62
C ASN A 176 7.18 4.68 19.35
N PHE A 177 6.98 4.26 18.10
CA PHE A 177 6.57 2.91 17.69
C PHE A 177 5.18 2.52 18.23
N GLU A 178 4.25 3.47 18.27
CA GLU A 178 2.90 3.25 18.78
C GLU A 178 1.87 3.15 17.64
N THR A 179 2.08 3.94 16.59
CA THR A 179 1.12 4.08 15.50
C THR A 179 1.71 3.64 14.17
N LEU A 180 1.09 2.66 13.54
CA LEU A 180 1.42 2.27 12.16
C LEU A 180 0.82 3.30 11.20
N GLN A 181 1.67 3.93 10.37
CA GLN A 181 1.28 4.88 9.34
C GLN A 181 1.16 4.21 7.97
N ILE A 182 2.14 3.38 7.61
CA ILE A 182 2.19 2.66 6.34
C ILE A 182 2.56 1.20 6.59
N ARG A 183 1.90 0.31 5.85
CA ARG A 183 2.26 -1.11 5.73
C ARG A 183 2.29 -1.47 4.25
N MET A 184 3.43 -1.94 3.78
CA MET A 184 3.61 -2.34 2.39
C MET A 184 4.38 -3.66 2.33
N LEU A 185 3.78 -4.68 1.76
CA LEU A 185 4.49 -5.92 1.42
C LEU A 185 5.39 -5.62 0.21
N LEU A 186 6.66 -5.96 0.35
CA LEU A 186 7.63 -5.85 -0.72
C LEU A 186 7.75 -7.25 -1.33
N ASP A 187 7.08 -7.49 -2.45
CA ASP A 187 7.18 -8.76 -3.15
C ASP A 187 8.35 -8.70 -4.13
N ASP A 188 9.30 -9.63 -4.04
CA ASP A 188 10.40 -9.76 -5.00
C ASP A 188 9.89 -10.03 -6.43
N ASN A 189 8.65 -10.53 -6.56
CA ASN A 189 7.98 -10.75 -7.84
C ASN A 189 7.11 -9.55 -8.27
N ASP A 190 6.83 -8.61 -7.37
CA ASP A 190 6.16 -7.34 -7.66
C ASP A 190 6.89 -6.17 -6.96
N PRO A 191 8.14 -5.88 -7.35
CA PRO A 191 8.82 -4.67 -6.90
C PRO A 191 8.13 -3.40 -7.44
N GLN A 192 7.12 -3.56 -8.30
CA GLN A 192 6.44 -2.48 -9.00
C GLN A 192 5.35 -1.82 -8.14
N GLY A 193 4.87 -2.45 -7.07
CA GLY A 193 3.75 -1.90 -6.30
C GLY A 193 4.05 -0.50 -5.74
N PHE A 194 5.20 -0.31 -5.10
CA PHE A 194 5.60 1.02 -4.60
C PHE A 194 5.97 1.98 -5.73
N GLU A 195 6.71 1.51 -6.72
CA GLU A 195 7.06 2.32 -7.89
C GLU A 195 5.83 2.75 -8.68
N GLN A 196 4.82 1.91 -8.78
CA GLN A 196 3.55 2.25 -9.43
C GLN A 196 2.77 3.32 -8.64
N ILE A 197 2.75 3.22 -7.30
CA ILE A 197 2.17 4.25 -6.43
C ILE A 197 2.90 5.57 -6.63
N LYS A 198 4.23 5.55 -6.59
CA LYS A 198 5.09 6.71 -6.79
C LYS A 198 4.84 7.35 -8.17
N GLN A 199 4.89 6.58 -9.24
CA GLN A 199 4.61 7.06 -10.61
C GLN A 199 3.19 7.65 -10.74
N THR A 200 2.22 7.07 -10.02
CA THR A 200 0.85 7.60 -10.01
C THR A 200 0.80 8.96 -9.31
N ILE A 201 1.49 9.12 -8.18
CA ILE A 201 1.59 10.38 -7.46
C ILE A 201 2.31 11.43 -8.33
N ASP A 202 3.50 11.10 -8.88
CA ASP A 202 4.29 12.00 -9.72
C ASP A 202 3.49 12.52 -10.91
N GLY A 203 2.81 11.63 -11.62
CA GLY A 203 1.96 11.99 -12.75
C GLY A 203 0.74 12.87 -12.39
N ILE A 204 0.47 13.08 -11.10
CA ILE A 204 -0.62 13.94 -10.61
C ILE A 204 -0.09 15.29 -10.10
N ILE A 205 1.06 15.30 -9.42
CA ILE A 205 1.63 16.53 -8.84
C ILE A 205 2.39 17.37 -9.85
N GLU A 206 2.93 16.75 -10.93
CA GLU A 206 3.66 17.45 -12.00
C GLU A 206 2.74 18.18 -13.01
N LYS A 207 1.42 17.97 -12.92
CA LYS A 207 0.39 18.58 -13.77
C LYS A 207 -0.39 19.65 -13.03
#